data_bf3ce622d56036522a7a7c660a044b1c
#
_entry.id   bf3ce622d56036522a7a7c660a044b1c
#
_cell.length_a   1.000
_cell.length_b   1.000
_cell.length_c   1.000
_cell.angle_alpha   90.00
_cell.angle_beta   90.00
_cell.angle_gamma   90.00
#
_symmetry.space_group_name_H-M   'P 1'
#
loop_
_entity.id
_entity.type
_entity.pdbx_description
1 polymer ?
#
loop_
_entity_poly.entity_id
_entity_poly.type
_entity_poly.pdbx_seq_one_letter_code
_entity_poly.pdbx_strand_id
1 'polypeptide(L)'
;MDLIWQQRRCEQRKNRPNDNRSAFQVDRSRIIHAAAFRRLQAKTQIMSIGVNDFYRTRLTHSLEVAQIGTGLLRHLQNSHRDFSLFPSTSLIETLCLAHDIGHPPFGHGGETALNFMMREHGGFEGNAQTLRIVAKLEPYSKGFGMNLTRRTLLGFIKYPALINQLWHSQAEHNPASPFITAHHWLPAKGVYNCDQDIFDWVLAPFSNADKDL
;
A
#
# COMPACT_ATOMS: atom_id res chain seq x y z
N MET A 1 -14.66 -9.71 -15.02
CA MET A 1 -14.14 -9.34 -13.65
C MET A 1 -15.32 -8.83 -12.86
N ASP A 2 -15.64 -9.47 -11.76
CA ASP A 2 -16.87 -9.25 -11.01
C ASP A 2 -17.02 -7.79 -10.58
N LEU A 3 -18.24 -7.27 -10.67
CA LEU A 3 -18.59 -5.89 -10.30
C LEU A 3 -18.19 -5.56 -8.87
N ILE A 4 -18.17 -6.56 -7.97
CA ILE A 4 -17.77 -6.42 -6.57
C ILE A 4 -16.34 -5.86 -6.41
N TRP A 5 -15.40 -6.24 -7.29
CA TRP A 5 -14.02 -5.79 -7.24
C TRP A 5 -13.82 -4.35 -7.70
N GLN A 6 -14.80 -3.82 -8.44
CA GLN A 6 -14.81 -2.42 -8.87
C GLN A 6 -15.56 -1.49 -7.91
N GLN A 7 -16.22 -2.05 -6.88
CA GLN A 7 -16.90 -1.26 -5.86
C GLN A 7 -15.94 -0.33 -5.14
N ARG A 8 -16.48 0.81 -4.70
CA ARG A 8 -15.81 1.84 -3.91
C ARG A 8 -16.51 2.00 -2.58
N ARG A 9 -15.78 2.43 -1.55
CA ARG A 9 -16.37 2.69 -0.22
C ARG A 9 -17.38 3.83 -0.23
N CYS A 10 -17.19 4.80 -1.12
CA CYS A 10 -18.13 5.90 -1.33
C CYS A 10 -18.63 5.87 -2.77
N GLU A 11 -19.96 5.75 -2.95
CA GLU A 11 -20.59 5.69 -4.26
C GLU A 11 -20.68 7.04 -4.98
N GLN A 12 -20.38 8.15 -4.30
CA GLN A 12 -20.41 9.49 -4.88
C GLN A 12 -19.32 9.67 -5.95
N ARG A 13 -19.50 8.99 -7.05
CA ARG A 13 -18.79 9.30 -8.29
C ARG A 13 -19.58 10.41 -8.99
N LYS A 14 -18.99 11.58 -9.14
CA LYS A 14 -19.47 12.54 -10.16
C LYS A 14 -19.23 11.88 -11.52
N ASN A 15 -20.26 11.21 -12.04
CA ASN A 15 -20.22 10.69 -13.40
C ASN A 15 -20.04 11.88 -14.35
N ARG A 16 -18.86 11.97 -14.94
CA ARG A 16 -18.62 12.96 -15.99
C ARG A 16 -19.20 12.38 -17.27
N PRO A 17 -20.05 13.11 -17.98
CA PRO A 17 -20.49 12.71 -19.31
C PRO A 17 -19.24 12.38 -20.16
N ASN A 18 -19.26 11.27 -20.89
CA ASN A 18 -18.18 10.82 -21.77
C ASN A 18 -16.85 10.38 -21.08
N ASP A 19 -16.84 10.06 -19.78
CA ASP A 19 -15.68 9.45 -19.14
C ASP A 19 -15.64 7.95 -19.43
N ASN A 20 -14.89 7.56 -20.46
CA ASN A 20 -14.74 6.18 -20.92
C ASN A 20 -13.63 5.41 -20.17
N ARG A 21 -13.02 5.97 -19.12
CA ARG A 21 -11.99 5.28 -18.36
C ARG A 21 -12.55 4.13 -17.56
N SER A 22 -11.83 3.00 -17.55
CA SER A 22 -12.13 1.90 -16.64
C SER A 22 -11.95 2.34 -15.18
N ALA A 23 -12.55 1.59 -14.24
CA ALA A 23 -12.43 1.86 -12.81
C ALA A 23 -10.96 1.93 -12.35
N PHE A 24 -10.10 1.04 -12.88
CA PHE A 24 -8.66 1.00 -12.56
C PHE A 24 -7.86 2.13 -13.22
N GLN A 25 -8.25 2.60 -14.40
CA GLN A 25 -7.64 3.80 -14.99
C GLN A 25 -7.96 5.06 -14.16
N VAL A 26 -9.14 5.12 -13.57
CA VAL A 26 -9.50 6.19 -12.62
C VAL A 26 -8.64 6.10 -11.37
N ASP A 27 -8.43 4.89 -10.82
CA ASP A 27 -7.58 4.69 -9.65
C ASP A 27 -6.13 5.12 -9.92
N ARG A 28 -5.57 4.71 -11.05
CA ARG A 28 -4.25 5.16 -11.51
C ARG A 28 -4.14 6.68 -11.57
N SER A 29 -5.13 7.33 -12.13
CA SER A 29 -5.16 8.80 -12.21
C SER A 29 -5.16 9.42 -10.82
N ARG A 30 -5.94 8.88 -9.86
CA ARG A 30 -5.99 9.38 -8.49
C ARG A 30 -4.64 9.27 -7.78
N ILE A 31 -3.92 8.15 -7.98
CA ILE A 31 -2.56 7.99 -7.43
C ILE A 31 -1.61 9.03 -8.00
N ILE A 32 -1.53 9.16 -9.33
CA ILE A 32 -0.58 10.08 -9.98
C ILE A 32 -0.82 11.53 -9.55
N HIS A 33 -2.07 11.92 -9.36
CA HIS A 33 -2.42 13.29 -8.95
C HIS A 33 -2.40 13.52 -7.44
N ALA A 34 -2.15 12.48 -6.63
CA ALA A 34 -2.12 12.60 -5.18
C ALA A 34 -0.90 13.39 -4.68
N ALA A 35 -1.09 14.16 -3.61
CA ALA A 35 0.00 14.86 -2.95
C ALA A 35 1.01 13.88 -2.35
N ALA A 36 0.54 12.78 -1.77
CA ALA A 36 1.38 11.73 -1.20
C ALA A 36 2.31 11.10 -2.25
N PHE A 37 1.84 10.88 -3.49
CA PHE A 37 2.67 10.37 -4.58
C PHE A 37 3.76 11.37 -4.97
N ARG A 38 3.42 12.65 -5.13
CA ARG A 38 4.40 13.71 -5.44
C ARG A 38 5.48 13.87 -4.37
N ARG A 39 5.13 13.67 -3.09
CA ARG A 39 6.09 13.71 -1.97
C ARG A 39 7.19 12.65 -2.05
N LEU A 40 7.00 11.58 -2.82
CA LEU A 40 8.05 10.58 -3.06
C LEU A 40 9.30 11.17 -3.74
N GLN A 41 9.17 12.30 -4.44
CA GLN A 41 10.31 13.01 -5.02
C GLN A 41 11.29 13.53 -3.95
N ALA A 42 10.78 13.92 -2.77
CA ALA A 42 11.60 14.43 -1.66
C ALA A 42 12.06 13.33 -0.69
N LYS A 43 11.77 12.06 -0.98
CA LYS A 43 12.22 10.91 -0.18
C LYS A 43 13.32 10.17 -0.93
N THR A 44 14.47 9.96 -0.28
CA THR A 44 15.57 9.17 -0.83
C THR A 44 15.25 7.69 -0.84
N GLN A 45 15.75 6.96 -1.84
CA GLN A 45 15.67 5.49 -1.83
C GLN A 45 16.78 4.88 -0.98
N ILE A 46 18.03 5.32 -1.14
CA ILE A 46 19.20 4.75 -0.48
C ILE A 46 20.12 5.83 0.12
N MET A 47 20.44 6.90 -0.62
CA MET A 47 21.41 7.94 -0.22
C MET A 47 20.78 9.33 -0.21
N SER A 48 21.42 10.30 0.47
CA SER A 48 20.89 11.67 0.60
C SER A 48 20.82 12.40 -0.74
N ILE A 49 19.75 13.17 -0.91
CA ILE A 49 19.56 14.07 -2.06
C ILE A 49 20.55 15.23 -1.92
N GLY A 50 21.29 15.56 -2.95
CA GLY A 50 22.06 16.81 -3.03
C GLY A 50 23.56 16.71 -3.24
N VAL A 51 24.13 15.50 -3.42
CA VAL A 51 25.58 15.31 -3.70
C VAL A 51 25.86 15.03 -5.17
N ASN A 52 24.91 14.51 -5.97
CA ASN A 52 25.02 14.27 -7.42
C ASN A 52 23.65 14.36 -8.12
N ASP A 53 23.63 14.56 -9.44
CA ASP A 53 22.40 14.64 -10.26
C ASP A 53 21.73 13.28 -10.55
N PHE A 54 22.36 12.18 -10.15
CA PHE A 54 21.92 10.80 -10.44
C PHE A 54 21.19 10.10 -9.29
N TYR A 55 20.61 10.86 -8.34
CA TYR A 55 19.95 10.24 -7.21
C TYR A 55 18.63 9.59 -7.59
N ARG A 56 18.48 8.35 -7.14
CA ARG A 56 17.23 7.61 -7.17
C ARG A 56 16.34 8.09 -6.02
N THR A 57 15.33 8.86 -6.33
CA THR A 57 14.23 9.18 -5.39
C THR A 57 13.24 8.02 -5.32
N ARG A 58 12.39 7.98 -4.29
CA ARG A 58 11.30 6.99 -4.26
C ARG A 58 10.31 7.19 -5.41
N LEU A 59 10.17 8.39 -5.95
CA LEU A 59 9.34 8.64 -7.12
C LEU A 59 9.88 7.96 -8.37
N THR A 60 11.17 8.15 -8.68
CA THR A 60 11.80 7.50 -9.84
C THR A 60 11.81 5.98 -9.69
N HIS A 61 12.07 5.47 -8.48
CA HIS A 61 11.94 4.06 -8.16
C HIS A 61 10.53 3.52 -8.44
N SER A 62 9.48 4.21 -8.00
CA SER A 62 8.10 3.79 -8.23
C SER A 62 7.74 3.75 -9.72
N LEU A 63 8.28 4.67 -10.52
CA LEU A 63 8.10 4.68 -11.98
C LEU A 63 8.79 3.47 -12.63
N GLU A 64 10.00 3.14 -12.22
CA GLU A 64 10.74 1.96 -12.70
C GLU A 64 10.02 0.65 -12.31
N VAL A 65 9.56 0.54 -11.07
CA VAL A 65 8.78 -0.61 -10.62
C VAL A 65 7.49 -0.76 -11.42
N ALA A 66 6.81 0.34 -11.76
CA ALA A 66 5.61 0.29 -12.58
C ALA A 66 5.91 -0.19 -14.01
N GLN A 67 7.01 0.26 -14.60
CA GLN A 67 7.45 -0.21 -15.92
C GLN A 67 7.78 -1.71 -15.92
N ILE A 68 8.52 -2.19 -14.90
CA ILE A 68 8.87 -3.61 -14.77
C ILE A 68 7.59 -4.45 -14.52
N GLY A 69 6.72 -4.02 -13.62
CA GLY A 69 5.48 -4.73 -13.30
C GLY A 69 4.56 -4.90 -14.49
N THR A 70 4.42 -3.86 -15.31
CA THR A 70 3.63 -3.95 -16.56
C THR A 70 4.29 -4.84 -17.62
N GLY A 71 5.63 -4.85 -17.68
CA GLY A 71 6.40 -5.76 -18.53
C GLY A 71 6.23 -7.22 -18.13
N LEU A 72 6.33 -7.52 -16.84
CA LEU A 72 6.09 -8.85 -16.28
C LEU A 72 4.67 -9.34 -16.56
N LEU A 73 3.66 -8.48 -16.36
CA LEU A 73 2.28 -8.84 -16.67
C LEU A 73 2.12 -9.26 -18.14
N ARG A 74 2.68 -8.50 -19.07
CA ARG A 74 2.62 -8.83 -20.50
C ARG A 74 3.35 -10.14 -20.82
N HIS A 75 4.50 -10.36 -20.19
CA HIS A 75 5.25 -11.62 -20.35
C HIS A 75 4.40 -12.81 -19.88
N LEU A 76 3.79 -12.74 -18.70
CA LEU A 76 2.94 -13.78 -18.17
C LEU A 76 1.70 -14.03 -19.05
N GLN A 77 1.05 -12.97 -19.55
CA GLN A 77 -0.08 -13.08 -20.46
C GLN A 77 0.27 -13.82 -21.76
N ASN A 78 1.48 -13.59 -22.29
CA ASN A 78 1.97 -14.26 -23.49
C ASN A 78 2.34 -15.73 -23.23
N SER A 79 2.90 -16.02 -22.05
CA SER A 79 3.36 -17.36 -21.66
C SER A 79 2.22 -18.27 -21.20
N HIS A 80 1.13 -17.70 -20.68
CA HIS A 80 -0.01 -18.42 -20.11
C HIS A 80 -1.32 -18.00 -20.77
N ARG A 81 -1.42 -18.19 -22.09
CA ARG A 81 -2.57 -17.71 -22.89
C ARG A 81 -3.93 -18.29 -22.48
N ASP A 82 -3.93 -19.47 -21.89
CA ASP A 82 -5.14 -20.15 -21.43
C ASP A 82 -5.66 -19.61 -20.08
N PHE A 83 -4.87 -18.79 -19.38
CA PHE A 83 -5.26 -18.20 -18.12
C PHE A 83 -6.02 -16.90 -18.34
N SER A 84 -7.29 -16.86 -17.97
CA SER A 84 -8.20 -15.73 -18.25
C SER A 84 -8.28 -14.69 -17.13
N LEU A 85 -7.67 -14.94 -15.96
CA LEU A 85 -7.84 -14.12 -14.76
C LEU A 85 -6.71 -13.10 -14.52
N PHE A 86 -5.99 -12.73 -15.56
CA PHE A 86 -4.97 -11.68 -15.44
C PHE A 86 -5.56 -10.33 -15.03
N PRO A 87 -4.91 -9.61 -14.11
CA PRO A 87 -5.32 -8.25 -13.75
C PRO A 87 -5.14 -7.30 -14.94
N SER A 88 -5.86 -6.17 -14.92
CA SER A 88 -5.63 -5.13 -15.92
C SER A 88 -4.26 -4.47 -15.72
N THR A 89 -3.64 -4.04 -16.82
CA THR A 89 -2.38 -3.28 -16.79
C THR A 89 -2.48 -2.05 -15.87
N SER A 90 -3.60 -1.33 -15.93
CA SER A 90 -3.83 -0.15 -15.08
C SER A 90 -3.87 -0.48 -13.58
N LEU A 91 -4.37 -1.66 -13.20
CA LEU A 91 -4.34 -2.10 -11.80
C LEU A 91 -2.90 -2.35 -11.34
N ILE A 92 -2.13 -3.13 -12.10
CA ILE A 92 -0.72 -3.42 -11.76
C ILE A 92 0.09 -2.12 -11.68
N GLU A 93 -0.05 -1.25 -12.67
CA GLU A 93 0.63 0.05 -12.69
C GLU A 93 0.27 0.89 -11.47
N THR A 94 -1.01 0.93 -11.08
CA THR A 94 -1.49 1.65 -9.88
C THR A 94 -0.81 1.15 -8.61
N LEU A 95 -0.75 -0.17 -8.43
CA LEU A 95 -0.13 -0.79 -7.26
C LEU A 95 1.37 -0.51 -7.21
N CYS A 96 2.05 -0.67 -8.34
CA CYS A 96 3.49 -0.41 -8.45
C CYS A 96 3.83 1.06 -8.19
N LEU A 97 3.06 2.02 -8.72
CA LEU A 97 3.28 3.45 -8.48
C LEU A 97 3.13 3.81 -7.00
N ALA A 98 2.18 3.21 -6.31
CA ALA A 98 1.81 3.62 -4.96
C ALA A 98 2.44 2.79 -3.82
N HIS A 99 3.20 1.72 -4.12
CA HIS A 99 3.68 0.77 -3.11
C HIS A 99 4.50 1.42 -2.00
N ASP A 100 5.23 2.50 -2.30
CA ASP A 100 6.13 3.21 -1.38
C ASP A 100 5.54 4.50 -0.78
N ILE A 101 4.27 4.83 -1.05
CA ILE A 101 3.65 6.09 -0.59
C ILE A 101 3.74 6.27 0.92
N GLY A 102 3.55 5.19 1.68
CA GLY A 102 3.56 5.18 3.14
C GLY A 102 4.94 5.16 3.78
N HIS A 103 6.02 4.94 3.03
CA HIS A 103 7.36 4.88 3.61
C HIS A 103 7.78 6.22 4.21
N PRO A 104 8.42 6.21 5.40
CA PRO A 104 8.94 7.43 6.03
C PRO A 104 10.24 7.88 5.36
N PRO A 105 10.74 9.08 5.68
CA PRO A 105 12.11 9.49 5.35
C PRO A 105 13.14 8.51 5.96
N PHE A 106 14.32 8.43 5.38
CA PHE A 106 15.46 7.61 5.82
C PHE A 106 15.26 6.09 5.74
N GLY A 107 14.37 5.64 4.85
CA GLY A 107 14.16 4.22 4.54
C GLY A 107 13.77 3.37 5.74
N HIS A 108 14.24 2.13 5.79
CA HIS A 108 13.92 1.19 6.87
C HIS A 108 14.50 1.59 8.24
N GLY A 109 15.64 2.30 8.28
CA GLY A 109 16.16 2.86 9.51
C GLY A 109 15.21 3.91 10.10
N GLY A 110 14.69 4.79 9.26
CA GLY A 110 13.67 5.77 9.66
C GLY A 110 12.35 5.11 10.08
N GLU A 111 11.93 4.04 9.40
CA GLU A 111 10.75 3.24 9.77
C GLU A 111 10.92 2.64 11.17
N THR A 112 12.06 2.00 11.43
CA THR A 112 12.38 1.40 12.73
C THR A 112 12.40 2.43 13.85
N ALA A 113 13.07 3.57 13.64
CA ALA A 113 13.13 4.64 14.61
C ALA A 113 11.75 5.23 14.89
N LEU A 114 10.96 5.48 13.85
CA LEU A 114 9.61 6.01 13.99
C LEU A 114 8.69 5.02 14.69
N ASN A 115 8.78 3.72 14.40
CA ASN A 115 8.03 2.69 15.10
C ASN A 115 8.37 2.68 16.60
N PHE A 116 9.65 2.75 16.95
CA PHE A 116 10.08 2.81 18.35
C PHE A 116 9.53 4.04 19.06
N MET A 117 9.62 5.23 18.45
CA MET A 117 9.08 6.45 19.03
C MET A 117 7.57 6.46 19.18
N MET A 118 6.87 5.76 18.29
CA MET A 118 5.39 5.67 18.26
C MET A 118 4.84 4.43 19.01
N ARG A 119 5.69 3.64 19.68
CA ARG A 119 5.30 2.35 20.27
C ARG A 119 4.11 2.42 21.23
N GLU A 120 3.98 3.52 21.99
CA GLU A 120 2.88 3.75 22.92
C GLU A 120 1.61 4.26 22.23
N HIS A 121 1.71 4.57 20.92
CA HIS A 121 0.63 5.12 20.09
C HIS A 121 0.26 4.20 18.90
N GLY A 122 0.56 2.91 19.00
CA GLY A 122 0.24 1.91 17.97
C GLY A 122 1.34 1.66 16.95
N GLY A 123 2.53 2.23 17.15
CA GLY A 123 3.70 2.01 16.30
C GLY A 123 3.61 2.67 14.92
N PHE A 124 4.54 2.29 14.04
CA PHE A 124 4.56 2.73 12.65
C PHE A 124 5.00 1.58 11.73
N GLU A 125 4.27 1.34 10.64
CA GLU A 125 4.59 0.37 9.60
C GLU A 125 4.28 0.94 8.21
N GLY A 126 5.24 0.88 7.28
CA GLY A 126 5.17 1.56 5.99
C GLY A 126 4.06 1.08 5.06
N ASN A 127 3.77 -0.23 5.05
CA ASN A 127 2.68 -0.76 4.20
C ASN A 127 1.30 -0.45 4.80
N ALA A 128 1.15 -0.54 6.13
CA ALA A 128 -0.06 -0.09 6.83
C ALA A 128 -0.31 1.39 6.56
N GLN A 129 0.74 2.20 6.61
CA GLN A 129 0.64 3.63 6.32
C GLN A 129 0.29 3.90 4.84
N THR A 130 0.77 3.07 3.90
CA THR A 130 0.34 3.15 2.49
C THR A 130 -1.16 2.94 2.37
N LEU A 131 -1.69 1.86 2.94
CA LEU A 131 -3.14 1.59 2.94
C LEU A 131 -3.92 2.75 3.57
N ARG A 132 -3.47 3.24 4.72
CA ARG A 132 -4.11 4.35 5.45
C ARG A 132 -4.15 5.64 4.64
N ILE A 133 -3.05 6.00 3.96
CA ILE A 133 -2.99 7.19 3.11
C ILE A 133 -4.00 7.08 1.97
N VAL A 134 -3.97 5.99 1.21
CA VAL A 134 -4.82 5.86 0.02
C VAL A 134 -6.29 5.68 0.36
N ALA A 135 -6.61 5.04 1.49
CA ALA A 135 -7.98 4.71 1.87
C ALA A 135 -8.64 5.73 2.82
N LYS A 136 -7.86 6.63 3.47
CA LYS A 136 -8.40 7.50 4.52
C LYS A 136 -7.85 8.92 4.52
N LEU A 137 -6.51 9.12 4.39
CA LEU A 137 -5.89 10.41 4.66
C LEU A 137 -5.81 11.33 3.46
N GLU A 138 -5.63 10.83 2.25
CA GLU A 138 -5.53 11.68 1.06
C GLU A 138 -6.85 12.44 0.83
N PRO A 139 -6.84 13.78 0.67
CA PRO A 139 -8.04 14.60 0.74
C PRO A 139 -8.88 14.61 -0.55
N TYR A 140 -8.94 13.51 -1.29
CA TYR A 140 -9.75 13.42 -2.50
C TYR A 140 -11.25 13.29 -2.16
N SER A 141 -11.61 12.50 -1.16
CA SER A 141 -12.98 12.39 -0.67
C SER A 141 -13.02 12.34 0.86
N LYS A 142 -13.99 13.04 1.45
CA LYS A 142 -14.10 13.17 2.91
C LYS A 142 -14.29 11.80 3.56
N GLY A 143 -13.29 11.38 4.34
CA GLY A 143 -13.31 10.12 5.12
C GLY A 143 -12.99 8.84 4.31
N PHE A 144 -12.83 8.92 2.98
CA PHE A 144 -12.57 7.75 2.14
C PHE A 144 -11.26 7.86 1.33
N GLY A 145 -10.39 8.78 1.71
CA GLY A 145 -9.10 9.00 1.05
C GLY A 145 -9.25 9.21 -0.45
N MET A 146 -8.52 8.44 -1.23
CA MET A 146 -8.60 8.46 -2.70
C MET A 146 -9.85 7.76 -3.25
N ASN A 147 -10.66 7.12 -2.41
CA ASN A 147 -11.83 6.33 -2.80
C ASN A 147 -11.54 5.35 -3.94
N LEU A 148 -10.49 4.54 -3.76
CA LEU A 148 -10.07 3.54 -4.73
C LEU A 148 -11.04 2.34 -4.76
N THR A 149 -10.96 1.54 -5.83
CA THR A 149 -11.74 0.30 -5.93
C THR A 149 -11.29 -0.73 -4.89
N ARG A 150 -12.20 -1.64 -4.54
CA ARG A 150 -11.93 -2.75 -3.61
C ARG A 150 -10.68 -3.55 -4.04
N ARG A 151 -10.60 -3.89 -5.32
CA ARG A 151 -9.46 -4.66 -5.85
C ARG A 151 -8.13 -3.92 -5.72
N THR A 152 -8.13 -2.61 -5.92
CA THR A 152 -6.94 -1.78 -5.74
C THR A 152 -6.55 -1.71 -4.27
N LEU A 153 -7.51 -1.51 -3.35
CA LEU A 153 -7.23 -1.52 -1.91
C LEU A 153 -6.71 -2.87 -1.43
N LEU A 154 -7.28 -3.99 -1.91
CA LEU A 154 -6.77 -5.33 -1.62
C LEU A 154 -5.29 -5.49 -2.01
N GLY A 155 -4.89 -4.93 -3.16
CA GLY A 155 -3.51 -5.01 -3.62
C GLY A 155 -2.50 -4.25 -2.74
N PHE A 156 -2.94 -3.34 -1.87
CA PHE A 156 -2.10 -2.67 -0.87
C PHE A 156 -2.02 -3.42 0.46
N ILE A 157 -2.84 -4.43 0.68
CA ILE A 157 -2.79 -5.28 1.88
C ILE A 157 -1.73 -6.37 1.65
N LYS A 158 -0.47 -6.02 1.84
CA LYS A 158 0.66 -6.94 1.66
C LYS A 158 0.69 -8.01 2.76
N TYR A 159 0.28 -7.65 3.97
CA TYR A 159 0.23 -8.51 5.15
C TYR A 159 -1.19 -8.49 5.69
N PRO A 160 -2.00 -9.51 5.41
CA PRO A 160 -3.44 -9.50 5.69
C PRO A 160 -3.76 -9.91 7.14
N ALA A 161 -3.18 -9.22 8.11
CA ALA A 161 -3.44 -9.38 9.53
C ALA A 161 -3.45 -8.02 10.23
N LEU A 162 -4.19 -7.90 11.32
CA LEU A 162 -4.15 -6.71 12.18
C LEU A 162 -2.89 -6.73 13.04
N ILE A 163 -2.24 -5.58 13.22
CA ILE A 163 -0.98 -5.47 13.96
C ILE A 163 -1.11 -6.02 15.38
N ASN A 164 -2.21 -5.79 16.09
CA ASN A 164 -2.42 -6.31 17.45
C ASN A 164 -2.43 -7.85 17.52
N GLN A 165 -2.90 -8.53 16.49
CA GLN A 165 -2.91 -10.00 16.45
C GLN A 165 -1.49 -10.59 16.34
N LEU A 166 -0.57 -9.82 15.77
CA LEU A 166 0.82 -10.23 15.56
C LEU A 166 1.72 -9.94 16.76
N TRP A 167 1.35 -8.95 17.60
CA TRP A 167 2.14 -8.59 18.80
C TRP A 167 2.16 -9.69 19.85
N HIS A 168 1.09 -10.46 19.98
CA HIS A 168 1.01 -11.56 20.95
C HIS A 168 1.99 -12.71 20.63
N SER A 169 2.34 -12.89 19.36
CA SER A 169 3.32 -13.91 18.96
C SER A 169 4.79 -13.50 19.19
N GLN A 170 5.05 -12.20 19.39
CA GLN A 170 6.40 -11.68 19.66
C GLN A 170 6.69 -11.45 21.16
N ALA A 171 5.66 -11.51 22.01
CA ALA A 171 5.78 -11.25 23.45
C ALA A 171 6.48 -12.37 24.26
N GLU A 172 6.84 -13.50 23.65
CA GLU A 172 7.63 -14.56 24.29
C GLU A 172 9.14 -14.25 24.38
N HIS A 173 9.52 -12.98 24.24
CA HIS A 173 10.90 -12.58 24.41
C HIS A 173 11.25 -12.44 25.89
N ASN A 174 12.24 -13.24 26.30
CA ASN A 174 12.84 -13.32 27.62
C ASN A 174 13.18 -11.91 28.17
N PRO A 175 12.50 -11.45 29.25
CA PRO A 175 12.76 -10.13 29.82
C PRO A 175 14.11 -10.01 30.52
N ALA A 176 14.91 -11.08 30.54
CA ALA A 176 16.20 -11.14 31.21
C ALA A 176 17.39 -10.73 30.30
N SER A 177 17.19 -10.38 29.05
CA SER A 177 18.29 -9.86 28.21
C SER A 177 18.45 -8.36 28.41
N PRO A 178 19.61 -7.89 28.97
CA PRO A 178 19.87 -6.47 29.16
C PRO A 178 20.17 -5.73 27.85
N PHE A 179 20.22 -6.43 26.73
CA PHE A 179 20.52 -5.86 25.42
C PHE A 179 19.21 -5.70 24.64
N ILE A 180 18.72 -4.46 24.54
CA ILE A 180 17.69 -4.07 23.58
C ILE A 180 18.33 -4.16 22.20
N THR A 181 18.15 -5.28 21.51
CA THR A 181 18.60 -5.40 20.13
C THR A 181 17.66 -4.62 19.20
N ALA A 182 18.20 -4.10 18.10
CA ALA A 182 17.41 -3.36 17.09
C ALA A 182 16.22 -4.17 16.54
N HIS A 183 16.23 -5.49 16.68
CA HIS A 183 15.11 -6.38 16.34
C HIS A 183 13.82 -6.08 17.11
N HIS A 184 13.89 -5.63 18.37
CA HIS A 184 12.72 -5.25 19.16
C HIS A 184 12.05 -3.95 18.69
N TRP A 185 12.72 -3.21 17.82
CA TRP A 185 12.22 -1.95 17.26
C TRP A 185 11.54 -2.13 15.90
N LEU A 186 11.69 -3.33 15.30
CA LEU A 186 11.07 -3.61 14.01
C LEU A 186 9.54 -3.58 14.13
N PRO A 187 8.84 -2.93 13.20
CA PRO A 187 7.38 -2.90 13.20
C PRO A 187 6.81 -4.29 12.88
N ALA A 188 5.75 -4.67 13.56
CA ALA A 188 4.92 -5.78 13.15
C ALA A 188 4.30 -5.47 11.78
N LYS A 189 4.42 -6.38 10.83
CA LYS A 189 3.93 -6.20 9.45
C LYS A 189 2.45 -6.55 9.38
N GLY A 190 1.58 -5.55 9.23
CA GLY A 190 0.14 -5.76 9.22
C GLY A 190 -0.63 -4.48 8.90
N VAL A 191 -1.93 -4.51 9.11
CA VAL A 191 -2.84 -3.36 9.00
C VAL A 191 -3.03 -2.75 10.39
N TYR A 192 -3.07 -1.42 10.48
CA TYR A 192 -3.36 -0.75 11.75
C TYR A 192 -4.74 -1.12 12.28
N ASN A 193 -4.85 -1.33 13.58
CA ASN A 193 -6.13 -1.65 14.24
C ASN A 193 -7.19 -0.56 14.03
N CYS A 194 -6.78 0.70 13.97
CA CYS A 194 -7.69 1.82 13.71
C CYS A 194 -8.18 1.91 12.25
N ASP A 195 -7.71 1.04 11.36
CA ASP A 195 -8.13 0.90 9.97
C ASP A 195 -8.81 -0.46 9.72
N GLN A 196 -9.24 -1.15 10.79
CA GLN A 196 -9.95 -2.43 10.72
C GLN A 196 -11.21 -2.33 9.86
N ASP A 197 -11.94 -1.22 9.91
CA ASP A 197 -13.13 -0.98 9.08
C ASP A 197 -12.83 -1.07 7.57
N ILE A 198 -11.65 -0.61 7.17
CA ILE A 198 -11.17 -0.70 5.78
C ILE A 198 -10.80 -2.14 5.44
N PHE A 199 -10.07 -2.80 6.35
CA PHE A 199 -9.64 -4.17 6.20
C PHE A 199 -10.83 -5.12 6.05
N ASP A 200 -11.81 -5.03 6.94
CA ASP A 200 -13.03 -5.84 6.91
C ASP A 200 -13.85 -5.59 5.64
N TRP A 201 -13.99 -4.32 5.23
CA TRP A 201 -14.69 -4.00 3.98
C TRP A 201 -13.99 -4.60 2.77
N VAL A 202 -12.66 -4.56 2.70
CA VAL A 202 -11.90 -5.12 1.57
C VAL A 202 -12.07 -6.64 1.52
N LEU A 203 -12.02 -7.31 2.67
CA LEU A 203 -12.09 -8.77 2.77
C LEU A 203 -13.52 -9.34 2.80
N ALA A 204 -14.55 -8.50 2.89
CA ALA A 204 -15.94 -8.96 2.96
C ALA A 204 -16.38 -9.94 1.85
N PRO A 205 -15.86 -9.87 0.59
CA PRO A 205 -16.24 -10.84 -0.44
C PRO A 205 -15.61 -12.23 -0.28
N PHE A 206 -14.60 -12.38 0.56
CA PHE A 206 -13.95 -13.69 0.77
C PHE A 206 -14.74 -14.53 1.77
N SER A 207 -14.81 -15.85 1.53
CA SER A 207 -15.29 -16.80 2.52
C SER A 207 -14.33 -16.87 3.73
N ASN A 208 -14.80 -17.45 4.85
CA ASN A 208 -13.90 -17.65 5.99
C ASN A 208 -12.74 -18.59 5.63
N ALA A 209 -12.99 -19.62 4.82
CA ALA A 209 -11.95 -20.54 4.34
C ALA A 209 -10.85 -19.84 3.51
N ASP A 210 -11.20 -18.76 2.78
CA ASP A 210 -10.23 -17.97 2.01
C ASP A 210 -9.42 -16.99 2.87
N LYS A 211 -9.86 -16.73 4.10
CA LYS A 211 -9.21 -15.81 5.03
C LYS A 211 -8.18 -16.49 5.93
N ASP A 212 -8.29 -17.81 6.08
CA ASP A 212 -7.44 -18.64 6.94
C ASP A 212 -6.17 -19.14 6.20
N LEU A 213 -5.95 -18.72 4.94
CA LEU A 213 -4.77 -18.98 4.13
C LEU A 213 -3.73 -17.85 4.25
#